data_cf4d8deaf5ca979933e02123c3022e2b
#
_entry.id   cf4d8deaf5ca979933e02123c3022e2b
#
_cell.length_a   1.000
_cell.length_b   1.000
_cell.length_c   1.000
_cell.angle_alpha   90.00
_cell.angle_beta   90.00
_cell.angle_gamma   90.00
#
_symmetry.space_group_name_H-M   'P 1'
#
loop_
_entity.id
_entity.type
_entity.pdbx_description
1 polymer ?
#
loop_
_entity_poly.entity_id
_entity_poly.type
_entity_poly.pdbx_seq_one_letter_code
_entity_poly.pdbx_strand_id
1 'polypeptide(L)'
;LPPCDYVYIGGGFPEIFAKELHDNKEIREEIFKAYEKNIPIYAECGGLMYLGEKLQDKENNIYDMVGVFQGCSKMTSSLKRFGYCLGEAKVDTILAKKNQIIKGHEFHHSIFESNEECAYHMRKVKDNKVIDEWEGGYSKKNTLATYLHTHFYNNLDCIANFIKRGCE
;
A
#
# COMPACT_ATOMS: atom_id res chain seq x y z
N LEU A 1 10.47 -10.33 12.91
CA LEU A 1 9.31 -9.68 13.52
C LEU A 1 9.08 -10.23 14.91
N PRO A 2 8.71 -9.41 15.92
CA PRO A 2 8.19 -9.92 17.19
C PRO A 2 6.84 -10.62 16.95
N PRO A 3 6.38 -11.50 17.86
CA PRO A 3 5.03 -12.01 17.81
C PRO A 3 4.01 -10.85 17.79
N CYS A 4 3.11 -10.86 16.82
CA CYS A 4 2.14 -9.79 16.62
C CYS A 4 0.86 -10.32 15.96
N ASP A 5 -0.26 -9.67 16.23
CA ASP A 5 -1.57 -10.04 15.70
C ASP A 5 -1.87 -9.31 14.37
N TYR A 6 -1.15 -8.23 14.10
CA TYR A 6 -1.23 -7.48 12.83
C TYR A 6 0.05 -6.68 12.59
N VAL A 7 0.28 -6.29 11.34
CA VAL A 7 1.42 -5.48 10.92
C VAL A 7 0.91 -4.22 10.22
N TYR A 8 1.42 -3.06 10.63
CA TYR A 8 1.22 -1.80 9.92
C TYR A 8 2.56 -1.26 9.43
N ILE A 9 2.67 -1.02 8.13
CA ILE A 9 3.85 -0.46 7.48
C ILE A 9 3.48 0.92 6.94
N GLY A 10 3.89 1.95 7.65
CA GLY A 10 3.61 3.35 7.29
C GLY A 10 4.36 3.81 6.05
N GLY A 11 4.05 5.03 5.63
CA GLY A 11 4.77 5.72 4.57
C GLY A 11 6.22 6.02 4.95
N GLY A 12 7.03 6.28 3.94
CA GLY A 12 8.45 6.59 4.08
C GLY A 12 9.11 6.74 2.72
N PHE A 13 10.42 6.69 2.70
CA PHE A 13 11.25 6.85 1.50
C PHE A 13 12.11 5.60 1.29
N PRO A 14 11.50 4.45 0.93
CA PRO A 14 12.24 3.20 0.79
C PRO A 14 13.30 3.25 -0.33
N GLU A 15 13.13 4.12 -1.32
CA GLU A 15 14.10 4.33 -2.38
C GLU A 15 15.45 4.86 -1.88
N ILE A 16 15.46 5.60 -0.76
CA ILE A 16 16.70 6.12 -0.17
C ILE A 16 17.48 5.00 0.53
N PHE A 17 16.77 4.01 1.07
CA PHE A 17 17.31 2.86 1.81
C PHE A 17 17.12 1.55 1.05
N ALA A 18 16.99 1.63 -0.29
CA ALA A 18 16.63 0.46 -1.09
C ALA A 18 17.64 -0.68 -0.97
N LYS A 19 18.94 -0.35 -0.89
CA LYS A 19 20.01 -1.35 -0.70
C LYS A 19 19.92 -2.01 0.67
N GLU A 20 19.76 -1.24 1.74
CA GLU A 20 19.65 -1.75 3.11
C GLU A 20 18.40 -2.62 3.28
N LEU A 21 17.27 -2.21 2.68
CA LEU A 21 16.05 -3.00 2.68
C LEU A 21 16.21 -4.30 1.90
N HIS A 22 16.88 -4.26 0.75
CA HIS A 22 17.24 -5.43 -0.04
C HIS A 22 18.15 -6.39 0.72
N ASP A 23 19.20 -5.86 1.34
CA ASP A 23 20.21 -6.66 2.06
C ASP A 23 19.62 -7.31 3.33
N ASN A 24 18.60 -6.69 3.94
CA ASN A 24 17.92 -7.24 5.12
C ASN A 24 16.92 -8.34 4.74
N LYS A 25 17.45 -9.43 4.22
CA LYS A 25 16.69 -10.59 3.76
C LYS A 25 15.85 -11.22 4.89
N GLU A 26 16.38 -11.24 6.10
CA GLU A 26 15.71 -11.83 7.27
C GLU A 26 14.36 -11.15 7.53
N ILE A 27 14.32 -9.80 7.61
CA ILE A 27 13.05 -9.11 7.88
C ILE A 27 12.08 -9.22 6.70
N ARG A 28 12.57 -9.23 5.45
CA ARG A 28 11.70 -9.45 4.28
C ARG A 28 11.04 -10.82 4.32
N GLU A 29 11.79 -11.87 4.65
CA GLU A 29 11.27 -13.24 4.80
C GLU A 29 10.28 -13.34 5.99
N GLU A 30 10.54 -12.66 7.09
CA GLU A 30 9.64 -12.63 8.25
C GLU A 30 8.30 -11.96 7.91
N ILE A 31 8.31 -10.84 7.18
CA ILE A 31 7.09 -10.17 6.72
C ILE A 31 6.35 -11.07 5.71
N PHE A 32 7.07 -11.72 4.79
CA PHE A 32 6.45 -12.64 3.85
C PHE A 32 5.82 -13.85 4.56
N LYS A 33 6.48 -14.40 5.58
CA LYS A 33 5.90 -15.45 6.44
C LYS A 33 4.66 -14.98 7.20
N ALA A 34 4.63 -13.73 7.66
CA ALA A 34 3.44 -13.15 8.28
C ALA A 34 2.26 -13.12 7.29
N TYR A 35 2.52 -12.69 6.04
CA TYR A 35 1.54 -12.76 4.94
C TYR A 35 1.07 -14.21 4.67
N GLU A 36 1.99 -15.17 4.61
CA GLU A 36 1.64 -16.58 4.39
C GLU A 36 0.74 -17.13 5.50
N LYS A 37 1.01 -16.76 6.74
CA LYS A 37 0.23 -17.10 7.95
C LYS A 37 -1.10 -16.33 8.05
N ASN A 38 -1.41 -15.50 7.05
CA ASN A 38 -2.64 -14.72 6.99
C ASN A 38 -2.78 -13.66 8.11
N ILE A 39 -1.67 -13.25 8.74
CA ILE A 39 -1.64 -12.11 9.65
C ILE A 39 -2.04 -10.86 8.88
N PRO A 40 -2.99 -10.05 9.39
CA PRO A 40 -3.40 -8.82 8.71
C PRO A 40 -2.23 -7.85 8.55
N ILE A 41 -1.99 -7.42 7.30
CA ILE A 41 -0.93 -6.46 6.97
C ILE A 41 -1.54 -5.28 6.23
N TYR A 42 -1.38 -4.09 6.78
CA TYR A 42 -1.72 -2.85 6.10
C TYR A 42 -0.47 -2.02 5.79
N ALA A 43 -0.30 -1.59 4.53
CA ALA A 43 0.85 -0.84 4.09
C ALA A 43 0.46 0.41 3.28
N GLU A 44 1.08 1.55 3.61
CA GLU A 44 0.85 2.84 2.96
C GLU A 44 2.08 3.34 2.22
N CYS A 45 1.89 3.87 1.01
CA CYS A 45 2.88 4.60 0.21
C CYS A 45 4.22 3.85 0.10
N GLY A 46 5.25 4.26 0.82
CA GLY A 46 6.53 3.53 0.89
C GLY A 46 6.36 2.08 1.35
N GLY A 47 5.35 1.78 2.16
CA GLY A 47 5.01 0.42 2.57
C GLY A 47 4.51 -0.44 1.40
N LEU A 48 3.73 0.12 0.46
CA LEU A 48 3.39 -0.57 -0.79
C LEU A 48 4.65 -0.90 -1.59
N MET A 49 5.56 0.07 -1.73
CA MET A 49 6.82 -0.12 -2.46
C MET A 49 7.64 -1.26 -1.83
N TYR A 50 7.64 -1.36 -0.51
CA TYR A 50 8.36 -2.40 0.22
C TYR A 50 7.66 -3.77 0.16
N LEU A 51 6.31 -3.84 0.14
CA LEU A 51 5.59 -5.11 -0.04
C LEU A 51 5.56 -5.62 -1.49
N GLY A 52 5.92 -4.77 -2.46
CA GLY A 52 6.09 -5.17 -3.85
C GLY A 52 7.22 -6.19 -4.04
N GLU A 53 7.33 -6.74 -5.23
CA GLU A 53 8.42 -7.66 -5.59
C GLU A 53 9.75 -6.93 -5.72
N LYS A 54 9.75 -5.76 -6.40
CA LYS A 54 10.96 -5.00 -6.71
C LYS A 54 10.76 -3.50 -6.54
N LEU A 55 11.88 -2.83 -6.29
CA LEU A 55 11.97 -1.38 -6.30
C LEU A 55 13.11 -0.96 -7.23
N GLN A 56 12.82 -0.07 -8.18
CA GLN A 56 13.80 0.57 -9.05
C GLN A 56 14.01 2.02 -8.59
N ASP A 57 15.25 2.36 -8.25
CA ASP A 57 15.64 3.70 -7.86
C ASP A 57 15.77 4.66 -9.06
N LYS A 58 16.19 5.89 -8.83
CA LYS A 58 16.37 6.92 -9.87
C LYS A 58 17.56 6.63 -10.78
N GLU A 59 18.53 5.89 -10.31
CA GLU A 59 19.71 5.44 -11.05
C GLU A 59 19.45 4.15 -11.84
N ASN A 60 18.21 3.63 -11.83
CA ASN A 60 17.76 2.39 -12.45
C ASN A 60 18.33 1.11 -11.81
N ASN A 61 18.89 1.18 -10.60
CA ASN A 61 19.22 -0.03 -9.85
C ASN A 61 17.93 -0.70 -9.38
N ILE A 62 17.92 -2.03 -9.40
CA ILE A 62 16.76 -2.83 -9.03
C ILE A 62 17.08 -3.61 -7.76
N TYR A 63 16.19 -3.52 -6.79
CA TYR A 63 16.31 -4.14 -5.49
C TYR A 63 15.11 -5.05 -5.22
N ASP A 64 15.37 -6.27 -4.72
CA ASP A 64 14.29 -7.15 -4.28
C ASP A 64 13.70 -6.63 -2.99
N MET A 65 12.37 -6.62 -2.93
CA MET A 65 11.59 -6.25 -1.76
C MET A 65 10.89 -7.48 -1.16
N VAL A 66 9.81 -7.32 -0.40
CA VAL A 66 9.17 -8.44 0.29
C VAL A 66 8.52 -9.44 -0.67
N GLY A 67 7.93 -8.97 -1.78
CA GLY A 67 7.38 -9.84 -2.84
C GLY A 67 5.96 -10.35 -2.59
N VAL A 68 5.17 -9.70 -1.72
CA VAL A 68 3.75 -10.04 -1.54
C VAL A 68 2.96 -9.73 -2.82
N PHE A 69 3.20 -8.56 -3.41
CA PHE A 69 2.58 -8.11 -4.65
C PHE A 69 3.54 -8.19 -5.82
N GLN A 70 3.14 -8.86 -6.89
CA GLN A 70 3.95 -8.98 -8.11
C GLN A 70 4.02 -7.63 -8.83
N GLY A 71 5.21 -7.16 -9.07
CA GLY A 71 5.43 -5.89 -9.77
C GLY A 71 6.64 -5.12 -9.27
N CYS A 72 6.83 -3.95 -9.85
CA CYS A 72 7.99 -3.10 -9.58
C CYS A 72 7.56 -1.67 -9.26
N SER A 73 7.97 -1.17 -8.11
CA SER A 73 7.91 0.25 -7.81
C SER A 73 9.03 0.98 -8.54
N LYS A 74 8.70 1.95 -9.39
CA LYS A 74 9.69 2.73 -10.13
C LYS A 74 9.64 4.18 -9.71
N MET A 75 10.80 4.72 -9.35
CA MET A 75 10.94 6.14 -9.07
C MET A 75 10.80 6.95 -10.36
N THR A 76 10.14 8.10 -10.26
CA THR A 76 9.89 9.00 -11.39
C THR A 76 10.54 10.36 -11.19
N SER A 77 10.85 11.05 -12.29
CA SER A 77 11.44 12.38 -12.25
C SER A 77 10.47 13.47 -11.78
N SER A 78 9.17 13.19 -11.80
CA SER A 78 8.13 14.15 -11.43
C SER A 78 7.18 13.58 -10.39
N LEU A 79 6.51 14.48 -9.66
CA LEU A 79 5.42 14.13 -8.75
C LEU A 79 4.29 13.45 -9.54
N LYS A 80 3.88 12.25 -9.12
CA LYS A 80 2.82 11.48 -9.79
C LYS A 80 1.43 11.81 -9.27
N ARG A 81 1.29 11.87 -7.95
CA ARG A 81 0.02 12.19 -7.29
C ARG A 81 0.26 13.15 -6.13
N PHE A 82 -0.68 14.07 -5.97
CA PHE A 82 -0.64 15.02 -4.86
C PHE A 82 -2.05 15.44 -4.45
N GLY A 83 -2.35 15.31 -3.16
CA GLY A 83 -3.52 15.88 -2.52
C GLY A 83 -4.56 14.85 -2.09
N TYR A 84 -5.69 15.39 -1.62
CA TYR A 84 -6.78 14.56 -1.13
C TYR A 84 -7.49 13.83 -2.25
N CYS A 85 -7.84 12.57 -1.97
CA CYS A 85 -8.58 11.72 -2.88
C CYS A 85 -9.51 10.76 -2.12
N LEU A 86 -10.37 10.12 -2.88
CA LEU A 86 -11.34 9.13 -2.41
C LEU A 86 -10.99 7.80 -3.07
N GLY A 87 -10.88 6.74 -2.29
CA GLY A 87 -10.74 5.36 -2.77
C GLY A 87 -12.04 4.60 -2.56
N GLU A 88 -12.72 4.24 -3.62
CA GLU A 88 -13.88 3.35 -3.57
C GLU A 88 -13.42 1.90 -3.70
N ALA A 89 -13.72 1.08 -2.69
CA ALA A 89 -13.31 -0.32 -2.68
C ALA A 89 -14.06 -1.13 -3.75
N LYS A 90 -13.32 -1.74 -4.67
CA LYS A 90 -13.87 -2.64 -5.72
C LYS A 90 -14.13 -4.04 -5.18
N VAL A 91 -13.43 -4.41 -4.12
CA VAL A 91 -13.51 -5.70 -3.44
C VAL A 91 -13.49 -5.48 -1.92
N ASP A 92 -13.85 -6.50 -1.16
CA ASP A 92 -13.64 -6.49 0.30
C ASP A 92 -12.14 -6.48 0.60
N THR A 93 -11.71 -5.57 1.47
CA THR A 93 -10.35 -5.45 1.96
C THR A 93 -10.33 -5.52 3.49
N ILE A 94 -9.14 -5.49 4.09
CA ILE A 94 -9.01 -5.43 5.55
C ILE A 94 -9.46 -4.08 6.14
N LEU A 95 -9.58 -3.03 5.33
CA LEU A 95 -10.04 -1.70 5.77
C LEU A 95 -11.50 -1.42 5.43
N ALA A 96 -12.00 -1.92 4.30
CA ALA A 96 -13.30 -1.53 3.75
C ALA A 96 -14.01 -2.69 3.07
N LYS A 97 -15.32 -2.67 3.13
CA LYS A 97 -16.18 -3.52 2.30
C LYS A 97 -16.30 -2.94 0.90
N LYS A 98 -16.60 -3.80 -0.08
CA LYS A 98 -16.88 -3.38 -1.45
C LYS A 98 -17.89 -2.20 -1.47
N ASN A 99 -17.61 -1.23 -2.33
CA ASN A 99 -18.32 0.04 -2.51
C ASN A 99 -18.21 1.04 -1.33
N GLN A 100 -17.50 0.71 -0.25
CA GLN A 100 -17.16 1.72 0.76
C GLN A 100 -16.10 2.67 0.24
N ILE A 101 -16.19 3.94 0.66
CA ILE A 101 -15.27 5.01 0.27
C ILE A 101 -14.37 5.34 1.45
N ILE A 102 -13.07 5.29 1.21
CA ILE A 102 -12.03 5.75 2.13
C ILE A 102 -11.53 7.12 1.67
N LYS A 103 -11.42 8.06 2.60
CA LYS A 103 -10.84 9.38 2.36
C LYS A 103 -9.38 9.37 2.82
N GLY A 104 -8.51 9.90 1.98
CA GLY A 104 -7.10 10.03 2.31
C GLY A 104 -6.41 11.03 1.41
N HIS A 105 -5.10 10.94 1.36
CA HIS A 105 -4.29 11.72 0.42
C HIS A 105 -3.20 10.85 -0.19
N GLU A 106 -2.73 11.24 -1.37
CA GLU A 106 -1.54 10.67 -1.97
C GLU A 106 -0.48 11.75 -2.15
N PHE A 107 0.78 11.38 -1.93
CA PHE A 107 1.94 12.21 -2.20
C PHE A 107 3.13 11.30 -2.51
N HIS A 108 3.40 11.06 -3.80
CA HIS A 108 4.49 10.17 -4.20
C HIS A 108 5.09 10.51 -5.56
N HIS A 109 6.38 10.17 -5.69
CA HIS A 109 7.20 10.29 -6.89
C HIS A 109 7.52 8.92 -7.49
N SER A 110 6.64 7.96 -7.33
CA SER A 110 6.81 6.59 -7.85
C SER A 110 5.53 6.09 -8.49
N ILE A 111 5.65 5.03 -9.27
CA ILE A 111 4.53 4.24 -9.78
C ILE A 111 4.78 2.79 -9.40
N PHE A 112 3.73 2.02 -9.17
CA PHE A 112 3.81 0.57 -9.02
C PHE A 112 3.27 -0.07 -10.28
N GLU A 113 4.17 -0.65 -11.09
CA GLU A 113 3.82 -1.37 -12.30
C GLU A 113 3.52 -2.84 -11.95
N SER A 114 2.28 -3.25 -12.13
CA SER A 114 1.81 -4.58 -11.83
C SER A 114 0.69 -4.99 -12.80
N ASN A 115 0.57 -6.30 -13.05
CA ASN A 115 -0.58 -6.90 -13.73
C ASN A 115 -1.67 -7.37 -12.77
N GLU A 116 -1.52 -7.14 -11.48
CA GLU A 116 -2.52 -7.50 -10.49
C GLU A 116 -3.69 -6.51 -10.51
N GLU A 117 -4.89 -7.01 -10.20
CA GLU A 117 -6.07 -6.15 -10.14
C GLU A 117 -5.99 -5.20 -8.95
N CYS A 118 -6.29 -3.92 -9.21
CA CYS A 118 -6.37 -2.91 -8.18
C CYS A 118 -7.62 -3.09 -7.32
N ALA A 119 -7.46 -2.88 -6.02
CA ALA A 119 -8.51 -3.00 -5.02
C ALA A 119 -9.41 -1.77 -4.92
N TYR A 120 -8.95 -0.61 -5.39
CA TYR A 120 -9.66 0.66 -5.30
C TYR A 120 -9.78 1.35 -6.66
N HIS A 121 -10.96 1.95 -6.88
CA HIS A 121 -11.15 3.01 -7.86
C HIS A 121 -10.95 4.35 -7.15
N MET A 122 -9.92 5.08 -7.58
CA MET A 122 -9.50 6.32 -6.95
C MET A 122 -10.06 7.54 -7.68
N ARG A 123 -10.52 8.54 -6.92
CA ARG A 123 -11.07 9.78 -7.49
C ARG A 123 -10.51 11.00 -6.77
N LYS A 124 -10.10 12.00 -7.54
CA LYS A 124 -9.80 13.34 -7.04
C LYS A 124 -11.00 14.24 -7.31
N VAL A 125 -11.51 14.87 -6.24
CA VAL A 125 -12.71 15.72 -6.33
C VAL A 125 -12.33 17.16 -5.97
N LYS A 126 -12.78 18.12 -6.78
CA LYS A 126 -12.68 19.56 -6.53
C LYS A 126 -14.00 20.21 -6.88
N ASP A 127 -14.51 21.10 -6.02
CA ASP A 127 -15.77 21.81 -6.20
C ASP A 127 -16.95 20.88 -6.59
N ASN A 128 -17.03 19.72 -5.90
CA ASN A 128 -17.99 18.64 -6.15
C ASN A 128 -17.94 18.01 -7.55
N LYS A 129 -16.83 18.21 -8.29
CA LYS A 129 -16.61 17.59 -9.59
C LYS A 129 -15.41 16.65 -9.50
N VAL A 130 -15.54 15.47 -10.12
CA VAL A 130 -14.38 14.57 -10.32
C VAL A 130 -13.48 15.22 -11.37
N ILE A 131 -12.22 15.41 -11.00
CA ILE A 131 -11.21 16.06 -11.86
C ILE A 131 -10.11 15.10 -12.32
N ASP A 132 -9.99 13.93 -11.67
CA ASP A 132 -9.05 12.87 -12.05
C ASP A 132 -9.52 11.54 -11.45
N GLU A 133 -9.29 10.43 -12.17
CA GLU A 133 -9.62 9.07 -11.76
C GLU A 133 -8.48 8.11 -12.12
N TRP A 134 -8.24 7.12 -11.27
CA TRP A 134 -7.24 6.07 -11.50
C TRP A 134 -7.56 4.83 -10.69
N GLU A 135 -6.91 3.72 -11.04
CA GLU A 135 -6.94 2.49 -10.27
C GLU A 135 -5.76 2.45 -9.30
N GLY A 136 -5.96 1.91 -8.09
CA GLY A 136 -4.91 1.85 -7.07
C GLY A 136 -5.21 0.87 -5.95
N GLY A 137 -4.19 0.69 -5.10
CA GLY A 137 -4.23 -0.28 -4.01
C GLY A 137 -4.26 -1.72 -4.49
N TYR A 138 -3.67 -2.60 -3.72
CA TYR A 138 -3.58 -4.03 -4.01
C TYR A 138 -3.96 -4.82 -2.76
N SER A 139 -4.80 -5.84 -2.92
CA SER A 139 -5.29 -6.64 -1.80
C SER A 139 -5.17 -8.13 -2.11
N LYS A 140 -4.54 -8.87 -1.21
CA LYS A 140 -4.42 -10.33 -1.26
C LYS A 140 -4.59 -10.91 0.15
N LYS A 141 -5.44 -11.90 0.32
CA LYS A 141 -5.72 -12.48 1.65
C LYS A 141 -6.06 -11.36 2.64
N ASN A 142 -5.42 -11.34 3.80
CA ASN A 142 -5.51 -10.29 4.80
C ASN A 142 -4.43 -9.19 4.64
N THR A 143 -3.99 -8.90 3.41
CA THR A 143 -2.99 -7.85 3.14
C THR A 143 -3.56 -6.82 2.19
N LEU A 144 -3.38 -5.55 2.55
CA LEU A 144 -3.71 -4.40 1.71
C LEU A 144 -2.50 -3.47 1.66
N ALA A 145 -2.10 -3.07 0.46
CA ALA A 145 -1.09 -2.04 0.24
C ALA A 145 -1.57 -1.00 -0.77
N THR A 146 -1.34 0.27 -0.49
CA THR A 146 -1.85 1.36 -1.33
C THR A 146 -0.96 2.60 -1.23
N TYR A 147 -0.95 3.46 -2.26
CA TYR A 147 -0.37 4.79 -2.14
C TYR A 147 -1.22 5.75 -1.30
N LEU A 148 -2.49 5.42 -1.08
CA LEU A 148 -3.40 6.22 -0.27
C LEU A 148 -2.95 6.19 1.20
N HIS A 149 -2.67 7.37 1.76
CA HIS A 149 -2.51 7.56 3.19
C HIS A 149 -3.88 7.77 3.83
N THR A 150 -4.27 6.82 4.67
CA THR A 150 -5.58 6.84 5.34
C THR A 150 -5.49 7.53 6.69
N HIS A 151 -6.20 8.64 6.84
CA HIS A 151 -6.32 9.28 8.14
C HIS A 151 -7.41 8.57 8.96
N PHE A 152 -7.03 7.68 9.84
CA PHE A 152 -7.95 6.80 10.57
C PHE A 152 -9.00 7.54 11.40
N TYR A 153 -8.68 8.71 11.96
CA TYR A 153 -9.65 9.50 12.69
C TYR A 153 -10.86 9.91 11.84
N ASN A 154 -10.67 10.12 10.55
CA ASN A 154 -11.75 10.42 9.60
C ASN A 154 -12.38 9.16 8.98
N ASN A 155 -11.85 7.96 9.31
CA ASN A 155 -12.27 6.67 8.78
C ASN A 155 -12.26 5.63 9.91
N LEU A 156 -13.01 5.88 10.99
CA LEU A 156 -13.00 5.03 12.18
C LEU A 156 -13.37 3.57 11.90
N ASP A 157 -14.27 3.35 10.94
CA ASP A 157 -14.65 1.99 10.54
C ASP A 157 -13.48 1.24 9.91
N CYS A 158 -12.56 1.93 9.21
CA CYS A 158 -11.39 1.31 8.60
C CYS A 158 -10.45 0.73 9.65
N ILE A 159 -10.13 1.52 10.70
CA ILE A 159 -9.26 1.03 11.77
C ILE A 159 -9.95 -0.06 12.59
N ALA A 160 -11.28 0.05 12.83
CA ALA A 160 -12.05 -0.96 13.51
C ALA A 160 -12.04 -2.29 12.74
N ASN A 161 -12.20 -2.25 11.41
CA ASN A 161 -12.11 -3.42 10.54
C ASN A 161 -10.74 -4.06 10.59
N PHE A 162 -9.66 -3.26 10.53
CA PHE A 162 -8.29 -3.75 10.59
C PHE A 162 -7.98 -4.46 11.92
N ILE A 163 -8.31 -3.83 13.05
CA ILE A 163 -8.09 -4.41 14.38
C ILE A 163 -8.89 -5.71 14.55
N LYS A 164 -10.16 -5.72 14.10
CA LYS A 164 -11.01 -6.90 14.21
C LYS A 164 -10.42 -8.11 13.47
N ARG A 165 -9.79 -7.90 12.31
CA ARG A 165 -9.14 -8.97 11.54
C ARG A 165 -7.96 -9.62 12.28
N GLY A 166 -7.26 -8.89 13.14
CA GLY A 166 -6.19 -9.44 13.96
C GLY A 166 -6.69 -10.25 15.17
N CYS A 167 -7.99 -10.13 15.48
CA CYS A 167 -8.63 -10.87 16.60
C CYS A 167 -9.38 -12.13 16.12
N GLU A 168 -9.55 -12.34 14.82
CA GLU A 168 -10.15 -13.53 14.21
C GLU A 168 -9.10 -14.62 13.93
#